data_46c5f32b8b699f028600e2184b9e0a87
#
_entry.id   46c5f32b8b699f028600e2184b9e0a87
#
_cell.length_a   1.000
_cell.length_b   1.000
_cell.length_c   1.000
_cell.angle_alpha   90.00
_cell.angle_beta   90.00
_cell.angle_gamma   90.00
#
_symmetry.space_group_name_H-M   'P 1'
#
loop_
_entity.id
_entity.type
_entity.pdbx_description
1 polymer ?
#
loop_
_entity_poly.entity_id
_entity_poly.type
_entity_poly.pdbx_seq_one_letter_code
_entity_poly.pdbx_strand_id
1 'polypeptide(L)'
;LSRADAGTFLRYEHGGEQVIGVMAKDSTNNYYCIESGERVEYQLGESVKLRDDDTARRLGWLMDHYRDGTAAEHAAIAVLAHDLLDLKPDTWKSRRVSVMRDNPTLRRKVEQMWEEAGSNAPANATVTRTYAEGTRTGRVTVSVTNAQGKTIAGIKYAATLNGPAVFANGSATVTGISGAEPIVYSWKATGEGEVKASVAYDRKQVDVF
;
A
#
# COMPACT_ATOMS: atom_id res chain seq x y z
N LEU A 1 21.68 3.62 2.57
CA LEU A 1 21.19 2.53 1.73
C LEU A 1 22.32 1.60 1.29
N SER A 2 22.00 0.37 0.98
CA SER A 2 22.88 -0.61 0.36
C SER A 2 22.39 -0.99 -1.03
N ARG A 3 23.29 -1.59 -1.82
CA ARG A 3 22.92 -2.16 -3.12
C ARG A 3 21.86 -3.23 -2.97
N ALA A 4 21.00 -3.37 -3.98
CA ALA A 4 20.05 -4.46 -4.07
C ALA A 4 20.75 -5.81 -4.27
N ASP A 5 20.15 -6.87 -3.75
CA ASP A 5 20.60 -8.24 -3.96
C ASP A 5 20.29 -8.70 -5.40
N ALA A 6 21.13 -9.59 -5.95
CA ALA A 6 20.99 -10.09 -7.32
C ALA A 6 19.64 -10.77 -7.62
N GLY A 7 18.95 -11.28 -6.60
CA GLY A 7 17.61 -11.89 -6.72
C GLY A 7 16.45 -10.90 -6.77
N THR A 8 16.70 -9.58 -6.76
CA THR A 8 15.65 -8.55 -6.66
C THR A 8 15.51 -7.70 -7.93
N PHE A 9 16.15 -8.07 -9.01
CA PHE A 9 16.07 -7.36 -10.29
C PHE A 9 16.22 -8.31 -11.48
N LEU A 10 15.76 -7.88 -12.64
CA LEU A 10 15.99 -8.51 -13.95
C LEU A 10 16.99 -7.66 -14.76
N ARG A 11 17.64 -8.29 -15.72
CA ARG A 11 18.60 -7.64 -16.62
C ARG A 11 17.97 -7.33 -17.96
N TYR A 12 18.44 -6.27 -18.60
CA TYR A 12 18.09 -5.92 -19.98
C TYR A 12 19.23 -5.15 -20.64
N GLU A 13 19.26 -5.13 -21.96
CA GLU A 13 20.27 -4.43 -22.75
C GLU A 13 19.72 -3.12 -23.29
N HIS A 14 20.38 -2.01 -22.96
CA HIS A 14 20.03 -0.69 -23.49
C HIS A 14 21.28 0.21 -23.47
N GLY A 15 22.08 0.13 -24.53
CA GLY A 15 23.39 0.81 -24.56
C GLY A 15 24.39 0.27 -23.53
N GLY A 16 24.28 -1.00 -23.19
CA GLY A 16 24.97 -1.73 -22.15
C GLY A 16 24.01 -2.47 -21.24
N GLU A 17 24.56 -3.34 -20.39
CA GLU A 17 23.74 -4.09 -19.43
C GLU A 17 23.14 -3.17 -18.36
N GLN A 18 21.82 -3.28 -18.19
CA GLN A 18 21.03 -2.51 -17.26
C GLN A 18 20.20 -3.45 -16.37
N VAL A 19 19.64 -2.93 -15.29
CA VAL A 19 18.77 -3.68 -14.37
C VAL A 19 17.45 -2.95 -14.14
N ILE A 20 16.40 -3.75 -13.89
CA ILE A 20 15.08 -3.26 -13.54
C ILE A 20 14.56 -4.06 -12.32
N GLY A 21 14.19 -3.38 -11.26
CA GLY A 21 13.73 -3.99 -10.00
C GLY A 21 14.07 -3.12 -8.82
N VAL A 22 14.43 -3.75 -7.70
CA VAL A 22 14.92 -3.02 -6.52
C VAL A 22 16.30 -2.45 -6.83
N MET A 23 16.47 -1.15 -6.62
CA MET A 23 17.73 -0.46 -6.90
C MET A 23 18.59 -0.31 -5.66
N ALA A 24 17.97 -0.11 -4.52
CA ALA A 24 18.63 0.00 -3.22
C ALA A 24 17.70 -0.52 -2.13
N LYS A 25 18.26 -0.80 -0.96
CA LYS A 25 17.49 -1.24 0.21
C LYS A 25 18.11 -0.75 1.52
N ASP A 26 17.30 -0.72 2.55
CA ASP A 26 17.74 -0.67 3.95
C ASP A 26 17.27 -1.93 4.69
N SER A 27 17.28 -1.91 6.02
CA SER A 27 16.85 -3.06 6.84
C SER A 27 15.39 -3.45 6.69
N THR A 28 14.55 -2.54 6.24
CA THR A 28 13.08 -2.70 6.21
C THR A 28 12.43 -2.39 4.88
N ASN A 29 13.08 -1.62 4.01
CA ASN A 29 12.47 -1.08 2.80
C ASN A 29 13.27 -1.42 1.54
N ASN A 30 12.54 -1.62 0.45
CA ASN A 30 13.05 -1.65 -0.91
C ASN A 30 12.81 -0.28 -1.56
N TYR A 31 13.76 0.15 -2.38
CA TYR A 31 13.70 1.42 -3.10
C TYR A 31 13.74 1.17 -4.60
N TYR A 32 12.82 1.79 -5.31
CA TYR A 32 12.68 1.70 -6.76
C TYR A 32 13.00 3.06 -7.38
N CYS A 33 13.64 3.05 -8.54
CA CYS A 33 13.96 4.28 -9.25
C CYS A 33 12.73 4.83 -9.99
N ILE A 34 12.59 6.15 -10.03
CA ILE A 34 11.61 6.87 -10.86
C ILE A 34 12.27 7.91 -11.74
N GLU A 35 13.57 7.81 -11.96
CA GLU A 35 14.34 8.71 -12.82
C GLU A 35 15.20 7.91 -13.79
N SER A 36 14.64 7.61 -14.95
CA SER A 36 15.27 6.79 -15.97
C SER A 36 16.57 7.38 -16.49
N GLY A 37 17.59 6.53 -16.56
CA GLY A 37 18.89 6.90 -17.09
C GLY A 37 19.85 7.53 -16.08
N GLU A 38 19.39 7.81 -14.87
CA GLU A 38 20.25 8.36 -13.83
C GLU A 38 20.97 7.25 -13.04
N ARG A 39 22.07 7.63 -12.41
CA ARG A 39 22.78 6.76 -11.49
C ARG A 39 22.01 6.60 -10.19
N VAL A 40 22.02 5.40 -9.66
CA VAL A 40 21.46 5.14 -8.32
C VAL A 40 22.35 5.81 -7.28
N GLU A 41 21.74 6.67 -6.47
CA GLU A 41 22.36 7.24 -5.29
C GLU A 41 21.93 6.45 -4.05
N TYR A 42 22.87 6.28 -3.12
CA TYR A 42 22.61 5.53 -1.88
C TYR A 42 22.40 6.43 -0.67
N GLN A 43 22.19 7.73 -0.92
CA GLN A 43 21.77 8.70 0.09
C GLN A 43 20.39 9.23 -0.29
N LEU A 44 19.47 9.15 0.66
CA LEU A 44 18.11 9.66 0.48
C LEU A 44 18.06 11.15 0.83
N GLY A 45 17.38 11.92 0.01
CA GLY A 45 17.00 13.30 0.33
C GLY A 45 15.84 13.35 1.31
N GLU A 46 15.15 14.48 1.37
CA GLU A 46 13.92 14.59 2.12
C GLU A 46 12.80 13.74 1.50
N SER A 47 12.07 13.05 2.32
CA SER A 47 10.90 12.31 1.85
C SER A 47 9.68 13.23 1.74
N VAL A 48 8.90 13.00 0.71
CA VAL A 48 7.56 13.56 0.59
C VAL A 48 6.57 12.42 0.40
N LYS A 49 5.40 12.54 1.00
CA LYS A 49 4.31 11.61 0.74
C LYS A 49 3.81 11.81 -0.68
N LEU A 50 3.71 10.72 -1.43
CA LEU A 50 3.01 10.75 -2.69
C LEU A 50 1.53 11.07 -2.43
N ARG A 51 0.84 11.63 -3.42
CA ARG A 51 -0.60 11.90 -3.33
C ARG A 51 -1.37 10.65 -2.88
N ASP A 52 -2.39 10.85 -2.07
CA ASP A 52 -3.22 9.76 -1.55
C ASP A 52 -4.41 9.50 -2.50
N ASP A 53 -4.15 8.83 -3.60
CA ASP A 53 -5.14 8.40 -4.59
C ASP A 53 -5.06 6.89 -4.87
N ASP A 54 -5.98 6.38 -5.64
CA ASP A 54 -6.08 4.95 -5.96
C ASP A 54 -4.79 4.41 -6.61
N THR A 55 -4.21 5.16 -7.53
CA THR A 55 -2.96 4.79 -8.22
C THR A 55 -1.81 4.64 -7.23
N ALA A 56 -1.62 5.62 -6.35
CA ALA A 56 -0.55 5.61 -5.35
C ALA A 56 -0.76 4.48 -4.32
N ARG A 57 -1.99 4.24 -3.88
CA ARG A 57 -2.31 3.16 -2.94
C ARG A 57 -2.10 1.78 -3.55
N ARG A 58 -2.41 1.59 -4.84
CA ARG A 58 -2.09 0.34 -5.56
C ARG A 58 -0.58 0.08 -5.57
N LEU A 59 0.21 1.09 -5.91
CA LEU A 59 1.66 0.97 -5.91
C LEU A 59 2.19 0.64 -4.51
N GLY A 60 1.72 1.33 -3.48
CA GLY A 60 2.08 1.08 -2.08
C GLY A 60 1.68 -0.31 -1.60
N TRP A 61 0.51 -0.79 -2.00
CA TRP A 61 0.08 -2.16 -1.69
C TRP A 61 1.00 -3.20 -2.32
N LEU A 62 1.39 -3.01 -3.58
CA LEU A 62 2.33 -3.90 -4.27
C LEU A 62 3.70 -3.92 -3.59
N MET A 63 4.23 -2.77 -3.24
CA MET A 63 5.53 -2.66 -2.57
C MET A 63 5.54 -3.37 -1.21
N ASP A 64 4.45 -3.31 -0.47
CA ASP A 64 4.30 -3.98 0.82
C ASP A 64 4.08 -5.48 0.66
N HIS A 65 3.13 -5.87 -0.20
CA HIS A 65 2.74 -7.26 -0.42
C HIS A 65 3.88 -8.10 -1.02
N TYR A 66 4.65 -7.52 -1.94
CA TYR A 66 5.77 -8.17 -2.62
C TYR A 66 7.14 -7.74 -2.09
N ARG A 67 7.22 -7.31 -0.84
CA ARG A 67 8.50 -6.90 -0.23
C ARG A 67 9.59 -7.95 -0.38
N ASP A 68 9.26 -9.21 -0.15
CA ASP A 68 10.15 -10.36 -0.25
C ASP A 68 9.88 -11.15 -1.55
N GLY A 69 9.46 -10.47 -2.59
CA GLY A 69 9.08 -11.05 -3.86
C GLY A 69 10.26 -11.55 -4.70
N THR A 70 9.92 -12.16 -5.83
CA THR A 70 10.88 -12.61 -6.84
C THR A 70 11.46 -11.44 -7.63
N ALA A 71 12.55 -11.68 -8.36
CA ALA A 71 13.12 -10.69 -9.27
C ALA A 71 12.10 -10.17 -10.30
N ALA A 72 11.26 -11.06 -10.84
CA ALA A 72 10.20 -10.68 -11.78
C ALA A 72 9.12 -9.80 -11.14
N GLU A 73 8.73 -10.09 -9.90
CA GLU A 73 7.77 -9.29 -9.13
C GLU A 73 8.34 -7.90 -8.81
N HIS A 74 9.58 -7.82 -8.37
CA HIS A 74 10.24 -6.53 -8.15
C HIS A 74 10.42 -5.73 -9.44
N ALA A 75 10.76 -6.39 -10.55
CA ALA A 75 10.85 -5.76 -11.86
C ALA A 75 9.49 -5.22 -12.32
N ALA A 76 8.41 -5.94 -12.10
CA ALA A 76 7.06 -5.48 -12.42
C ALA A 76 6.68 -4.22 -11.62
N ILE A 77 7.00 -4.18 -10.33
CA ILE A 77 6.78 -2.98 -9.50
C ILE A 77 7.60 -1.81 -10.03
N ALA A 78 8.86 -2.03 -10.38
CA ALA A 78 9.72 -0.99 -10.95
C ALA A 78 9.17 -0.45 -12.27
N VAL A 79 8.68 -1.31 -13.15
CA VAL A 79 8.00 -0.88 -14.40
C VAL A 79 6.80 0.00 -14.10
N LEU A 80 5.95 -0.41 -13.16
CA LEU A 80 4.79 0.37 -12.74
C LEU A 80 5.18 1.72 -12.14
N ALA A 81 6.21 1.75 -11.29
CA ALA A 81 6.73 2.99 -10.72
C ALA A 81 7.21 3.96 -11.81
N HIS A 82 7.95 3.48 -12.79
CA HIS A 82 8.37 4.27 -13.93
C HIS A 82 7.18 4.71 -14.81
N ASP A 83 6.26 3.80 -15.12
CA ASP A 83 5.08 4.13 -15.94
C ASP A 83 4.24 5.25 -15.32
N LEU A 84 4.13 5.28 -13.99
CA LEU A 84 3.25 6.19 -13.26
C LEU A 84 3.94 7.48 -12.80
N LEU A 85 5.23 7.42 -12.50
CA LEU A 85 5.93 8.45 -11.73
C LEU A 85 7.24 8.94 -12.36
N ASP A 86 7.68 8.39 -13.47
CA ASP A 86 9.02 8.71 -14.01
C ASP A 86 9.17 10.21 -14.29
N LEU A 87 10.23 10.79 -13.76
CA LEU A 87 10.59 12.20 -13.96
C LEU A 87 11.12 12.48 -15.38
N LYS A 88 11.48 11.43 -16.11
CA LYS A 88 11.98 11.48 -17.50
C LYS A 88 11.18 10.50 -18.38
N PRO A 89 9.89 10.76 -18.63
CA PRO A 89 8.99 9.81 -19.27
C PRO A 89 9.42 9.40 -20.67
N ASP A 90 10.04 10.29 -21.46
CA ASP A 90 10.53 9.95 -22.79
C ASP A 90 11.72 9.00 -22.73
N THR A 91 12.64 9.21 -21.80
CA THR A 91 13.76 8.29 -21.54
C THR A 91 13.25 6.92 -21.10
N TRP A 92 12.29 6.90 -20.22
CA TRP A 92 11.65 5.64 -19.77
C TRP A 92 10.98 4.90 -20.92
N LYS A 93 10.21 5.57 -21.75
CA LYS A 93 9.51 4.97 -22.88
C LYS A 93 10.45 4.15 -23.79
N SER A 94 11.63 4.69 -24.08
CA SER A 94 12.67 4.00 -24.85
C SER A 94 13.23 2.78 -24.11
N ARG A 95 13.54 2.93 -22.82
CA ARG A 95 14.05 1.83 -21.98
C ARG A 95 13.01 0.73 -21.78
N ARG A 96 11.75 1.10 -21.62
CA ARG A 96 10.64 0.15 -21.46
C ARG A 96 10.56 -0.84 -22.61
N VAL A 97 10.78 -0.38 -23.84
CA VAL A 97 10.83 -1.25 -25.01
C VAL A 97 11.92 -2.31 -24.86
N SER A 98 13.10 -1.92 -24.43
CA SER A 98 14.23 -2.82 -24.21
C SER A 98 13.97 -3.81 -23.06
N VAL A 99 13.39 -3.34 -21.98
CA VAL A 99 12.98 -4.17 -20.83
C VAL A 99 12.02 -5.29 -21.27
N MET A 100 11.00 -4.95 -22.02
CA MET A 100 9.98 -5.90 -22.47
C MET A 100 10.49 -6.85 -23.57
N ARG A 101 11.40 -6.36 -24.42
CA ARG A 101 12.07 -7.21 -25.41
C ARG A 101 12.89 -8.33 -24.75
N ASP A 102 13.66 -7.98 -23.73
CA ASP A 102 14.59 -8.91 -23.08
C ASP A 102 13.91 -9.75 -21.98
N ASN A 103 12.75 -9.33 -21.54
CA ASN A 103 11.93 -10.01 -20.53
C ASN A 103 10.46 -10.12 -21.01
N PRO A 104 10.18 -10.98 -22.01
CA PRO A 104 8.90 -10.99 -22.72
C PRO A 104 7.69 -11.37 -21.85
N THR A 105 7.91 -12.08 -20.74
CA THR A 105 6.81 -12.44 -19.80
C THR A 105 6.47 -11.32 -18.82
N LEU A 106 7.31 -10.29 -18.72
CA LEU A 106 7.17 -9.22 -17.73
C LEU A 106 5.92 -8.36 -17.98
N ARG A 107 5.53 -8.13 -19.23
CA ARG A 107 4.33 -7.38 -19.58
C ARG A 107 3.08 -7.97 -18.91
N ARG A 108 2.90 -9.29 -19.02
CA ARG A 108 1.77 -10.00 -18.40
C ARG A 108 1.83 -9.90 -16.88
N LYS A 109 3.01 -10.01 -16.30
CA LYS A 109 3.23 -9.88 -14.85
C LYS A 109 2.81 -8.50 -14.35
N VAL A 110 3.21 -7.44 -15.05
CA VAL A 110 2.82 -6.06 -14.75
C VAL A 110 1.30 -5.90 -14.76
N GLU A 111 0.63 -6.37 -15.80
CA GLU A 111 -0.83 -6.29 -15.93
C GLU A 111 -1.55 -7.06 -14.83
N GLN A 112 -1.12 -8.29 -14.54
CA GLN A 112 -1.71 -9.13 -13.49
C GLN A 112 -1.54 -8.51 -12.10
N MET A 113 -0.34 -8.01 -11.78
CA MET A 113 -0.07 -7.41 -10.47
C MET A 113 -0.83 -6.09 -10.30
N TRP A 114 -0.96 -5.29 -11.36
CA TRP A 114 -1.75 -4.06 -11.29
C TRP A 114 -3.24 -4.33 -11.06
N GLU A 115 -3.79 -5.33 -11.69
CA GLU A 115 -5.18 -5.78 -11.48
C GLU A 115 -5.37 -6.33 -10.05
N GLU A 116 -4.45 -7.14 -9.56
CA GLU A 116 -4.45 -7.65 -8.20
C GLU A 116 -4.43 -6.51 -7.18
N ALA A 117 -3.57 -5.51 -7.40
CA ALA A 117 -3.52 -4.32 -6.56
C ALA A 117 -4.84 -3.55 -6.55
N GLY A 118 -5.50 -3.44 -7.69
CA GLY A 118 -6.81 -2.81 -7.81
C GLY A 118 -7.89 -3.47 -6.96
N SER A 119 -7.81 -4.80 -6.82
CA SER A 119 -8.74 -5.58 -6.00
C SER A 119 -8.41 -5.57 -4.51
N ASN A 120 -7.16 -5.33 -4.13
CA ASN A 120 -6.67 -5.51 -2.76
C ASN A 120 -6.17 -4.23 -2.09
N ALA A 121 -5.91 -3.15 -2.84
CA ALA A 121 -5.48 -1.90 -2.26
C ALA A 121 -6.65 -1.19 -1.54
N PRO A 122 -6.42 -0.62 -0.36
CA PRO A 122 -7.46 0.09 0.37
C PRO A 122 -7.81 1.41 -0.31
N ALA A 123 -9.09 1.72 -0.38
CA ALA A 123 -9.58 3.00 -0.87
C ALA A 123 -10.35 3.77 0.20
N ASN A 124 -11.03 3.06 1.09
CA ASN A 124 -11.84 3.65 2.15
C ASN A 124 -11.99 2.70 3.34
N ALA A 125 -12.30 3.26 4.49
CA ALA A 125 -12.74 2.49 5.65
C ALA A 125 -14.07 3.03 6.14
N THR A 126 -14.94 2.12 6.55
CA THR A 126 -16.27 2.44 7.07
C THR A 126 -16.36 2.00 8.51
N VAL A 127 -16.87 2.87 9.36
CA VAL A 127 -17.22 2.57 10.74
C VAL A 127 -18.68 2.89 10.97
N THR A 128 -19.42 1.95 11.50
CA THR A 128 -20.83 2.13 11.85
C THR A 128 -21.00 1.85 13.33
N ARG A 129 -21.51 2.84 14.06
CA ARG A 129 -21.87 2.70 15.47
C ARG A 129 -23.36 2.38 15.58
N THR A 130 -23.69 1.34 16.32
CA THR A 130 -25.06 1.03 16.72
C THR A 130 -25.20 1.17 18.24
N TYR A 131 -26.40 1.37 18.67
CA TYR A 131 -26.75 1.64 20.06
C TYR A 131 -27.98 0.80 20.46
N ALA A 132 -27.87 0.11 21.56
CA ALA A 132 -28.99 -0.61 22.13
C ALA A 132 -29.70 0.27 23.16
N GLU A 133 -30.88 0.75 22.84
CA GLU A 133 -31.63 1.66 23.67
C GLU A 133 -31.86 1.07 25.08
N GLY A 134 -31.68 1.90 26.09
CA GLY A 134 -31.88 1.52 27.51
C GLY A 134 -30.77 0.68 28.14
N THR A 135 -29.77 0.23 27.36
CA THR A 135 -28.70 -0.64 27.89
C THR A 135 -27.36 0.07 28.12
N ARG A 136 -27.18 1.26 27.56
CA ARG A 136 -25.91 2.01 27.56
C ARG A 136 -24.75 1.22 26.93
N THR A 137 -25.09 0.34 26.02
CA THR A 137 -24.15 -0.49 25.24
C THR A 137 -24.44 -0.38 23.75
N GLY A 138 -23.53 -0.80 22.94
CA GLY A 138 -23.72 -0.84 21.50
C GLY A 138 -22.62 -1.61 20.82
N ARG A 139 -22.55 -1.48 19.50
CA ARG A 139 -21.58 -2.13 18.65
C ARG A 139 -20.94 -1.12 17.69
N VAL A 140 -19.72 -1.39 17.32
CA VAL A 140 -19.01 -0.72 16.22
C VAL A 140 -18.65 -1.77 15.21
N THR A 141 -19.03 -1.54 13.96
CA THR A 141 -18.71 -2.40 12.83
C THR A 141 -17.70 -1.70 11.95
N VAL A 142 -16.58 -2.36 11.66
CA VAL A 142 -15.46 -1.82 10.88
C VAL A 142 -15.25 -2.65 9.63
N SER A 143 -15.12 -1.99 8.49
CA SER A 143 -14.68 -2.61 7.24
C SER A 143 -13.73 -1.68 6.49
N VAL A 144 -12.79 -2.27 5.76
CA VAL A 144 -11.94 -1.57 4.80
C VAL A 144 -12.33 -2.05 3.41
N THR A 145 -12.49 -1.12 2.48
CA THR A 145 -12.96 -1.42 1.13
C THR A 145 -11.95 -0.99 0.08
N ASN A 146 -11.96 -1.69 -1.07
CA ASN A 146 -11.22 -1.30 -2.25
C ASN A 146 -11.94 -0.19 -3.02
N ALA A 147 -11.38 0.24 -4.15
CA ALA A 147 -11.95 1.32 -4.97
C ALA A 147 -13.32 0.98 -5.57
N GLN A 148 -13.69 -0.30 -5.67
CA GLN A 148 -15.00 -0.77 -6.13
C GLN A 148 -16.01 -0.93 -4.99
N GLY A 149 -15.63 -0.57 -3.76
CA GLY A 149 -16.50 -0.68 -2.58
C GLY A 149 -16.60 -2.09 -1.98
N LYS A 150 -15.78 -3.03 -2.44
CA LYS A 150 -15.74 -4.38 -1.90
C LYS A 150 -14.90 -4.42 -0.62
N THR A 151 -15.39 -5.09 0.42
CA THR A 151 -14.64 -5.33 1.66
C THR A 151 -13.42 -6.19 1.40
N ILE A 152 -12.26 -5.75 1.89
CA ILE A 152 -10.97 -6.40 1.68
C ILE A 152 -10.29 -6.74 3.00
N ALA A 153 -9.57 -7.85 3.01
CA ALA A 153 -8.78 -8.32 4.15
C ALA A 153 -7.35 -7.76 4.14
N GLY A 154 -6.69 -7.85 5.29
CA GLY A 154 -5.25 -7.65 5.42
C GLY A 154 -4.81 -6.21 5.68
N ILE A 155 -5.72 -5.27 5.89
CA ILE A 155 -5.39 -3.86 6.13
C ILE A 155 -5.46 -3.56 7.63
N LYS A 156 -4.38 -3.03 8.18
CA LYS A 156 -4.33 -2.58 9.58
C LYS A 156 -5.21 -1.35 9.77
N TYR A 157 -5.94 -1.33 10.88
CA TYR A 157 -6.79 -0.19 11.26
C TYR A 157 -6.80 0.03 12.76
N ALA A 158 -7.24 1.21 13.16
CA ALA A 158 -7.57 1.57 14.54
C ALA A 158 -8.96 2.20 14.54
N ALA A 159 -9.88 1.67 15.34
CA ALA A 159 -11.20 2.24 15.56
C ALA A 159 -11.22 2.93 16.94
N THR A 160 -11.81 4.11 17.00
CA THR A 160 -11.83 4.94 18.21
C THR A 160 -13.26 5.38 18.54
N LEU A 161 -13.62 5.24 19.80
CA LEU A 161 -14.82 5.82 20.36
C LEU A 161 -14.53 7.24 20.84
N ASN A 162 -15.31 8.19 20.36
CA ASN A 162 -15.25 9.60 20.77
C ASN A 162 -16.44 9.90 21.66
N GLY A 163 -16.18 10.05 22.96
CA GLY A 163 -17.17 10.22 23.98
C GLY A 163 -16.95 9.28 25.17
N PRO A 164 -17.86 9.29 26.16
CA PRO A 164 -17.71 8.52 27.40
C PRO A 164 -18.09 7.04 27.19
N ALA A 165 -17.21 6.29 26.54
CA ALA A 165 -17.39 4.87 26.24
C ALA A 165 -16.06 4.15 26.07
N VAL A 166 -16.06 2.84 26.29
CA VAL A 166 -14.90 1.96 26.08
C VAL A 166 -15.33 0.68 25.36
N PHE A 167 -14.40 0.10 24.62
CA PHE A 167 -14.50 -1.26 24.11
C PHE A 167 -14.28 -2.32 25.21
N ALA A 168 -14.47 -3.58 24.89
CA ALA A 168 -14.29 -4.69 25.80
C ALA A 168 -12.88 -4.77 26.42
N ASN A 169 -11.87 -4.24 25.75
CA ASN A 169 -10.50 -4.14 26.28
C ASN A 169 -10.30 -3.03 27.33
N GLY A 170 -11.35 -2.28 27.69
CA GLY A 170 -11.30 -1.17 28.63
C GLY A 170 -10.74 0.12 28.03
N SER A 171 -10.45 0.17 26.75
CA SER A 171 -9.92 1.34 26.03
C SER A 171 -10.97 1.95 25.09
N ALA A 172 -10.80 3.22 24.80
CA ALA A 172 -11.57 3.91 23.75
C ALA A 172 -11.09 3.56 22.33
N THR A 173 -9.98 2.83 22.18
CA THR A 173 -9.41 2.45 20.90
C THR A 173 -9.20 0.96 20.83
N VAL A 174 -9.49 0.38 19.66
CA VAL A 174 -9.18 -1.00 19.31
C VAL A 174 -8.44 -1.02 17.97
N THR A 175 -7.42 -1.86 17.88
CA THR A 175 -6.67 -2.07 16.65
C THR A 175 -6.92 -3.47 16.11
N GLY A 176 -6.84 -3.61 14.80
CA GLY A 176 -7.03 -4.89 14.15
C GLY A 176 -6.53 -4.90 12.71
N ILE A 177 -6.74 -6.03 12.07
CA ILE A 177 -6.47 -6.25 10.64
C ILE A 177 -7.80 -6.58 9.99
N SER A 178 -8.15 -5.92 8.90
CA SER A 178 -9.42 -6.11 8.21
C SER A 178 -9.58 -7.54 7.70
N GLY A 179 -10.82 -7.99 7.67
CA GLY A 179 -11.23 -9.27 7.09
C GLY A 179 -11.99 -9.08 5.79
N ALA A 180 -12.30 -10.20 5.12
CA ALA A 180 -13.18 -10.23 3.96
C ALA A 180 -14.62 -9.81 4.33
N GLU A 181 -14.99 -9.97 5.59
CA GLU A 181 -16.25 -9.54 6.19
C GLU A 181 -16.01 -8.41 7.21
N PRO A 182 -17.00 -7.54 7.46
CA PRO A 182 -16.92 -6.53 8.52
C PRO A 182 -16.66 -7.14 9.89
N ILE A 183 -15.88 -6.44 10.71
CA ILE A 183 -15.54 -6.87 12.07
C ILE A 183 -16.33 -6.05 13.07
N VAL A 184 -16.93 -6.73 14.05
CA VAL A 184 -17.82 -6.13 15.05
C VAL A 184 -17.16 -6.12 16.43
N TYR A 185 -17.20 -4.96 17.08
CA TYR A 185 -16.73 -4.75 18.45
C TYR A 185 -17.89 -4.27 19.33
N SER A 186 -17.98 -4.80 20.53
CA SER A 186 -18.93 -4.31 21.54
C SER A 186 -18.32 -3.15 22.33
N TRP A 187 -19.13 -2.17 22.70
CA TRP A 187 -18.75 -1.08 23.56
C TRP A 187 -19.79 -0.83 24.65
N LYS A 188 -19.40 -0.17 25.74
CA LYS A 188 -20.27 0.28 26.80
C LYS A 188 -19.98 1.74 27.16
N ALA A 189 -21.01 2.46 27.56
CA ALA A 189 -20.87 3.82 28.07
C ALA A 189 -20.22 3.82 29.46
N THR A 190 -19.38 4.81 29.71
CA THR A 190 -18.72 5.05 31.01
C THR A 190 -19.24 6.34 31.69
N GLY A 191 -20.08 7.07 31.02
CA GLY A 191 -20.67 8.33 31.48
C GLY A 191 -21.81 8.75 30.58
N GLU A 192 -22.37 9.91 30.84
CA GLU A 192 -23.39 10.53 30.00
C GLU A 192 -22.74 11.30 28.86
N GLY A 193 -23.39 11.35 27.71
CA GLY A 193 -22.95 12.10 26.56
C GLY A 193 -23.02 11.28 25.27
N GLU A 194 -22.84 11.97 24.16
CA GLU A 194 -22.83 11.37 22.83
C GLU A 194 -21.59 10.55 22.63
N VAL A 195 -21.76 9.39 22.00
CA VAL A 195 -20.66 8.50 21.57
C VAL A 195 -20.65 8.44 20.06
N LYS A 196 -19.53 8.82 19.45
CA LYS A 196 -19.24 8.67 18.02
C LYS A 196 -18.13 7.67 17.83
N ALA A 197 -17.99 7.15 16.63
CA ALA A 197 -16.88 6.27 16.27
C ALA A 197 -16.18 6.81 15.03
N SER A 198 -14.87 6.61 15.00
CA SER A 198 -14.02 6.93 13.86
C SER A 198 -13.05 5.78 13.58
N VAL A 199 -12.51 5.70 12.39
CA VAL A 199 -11.54 4.71 11.99
C VAL A 199 -10.41 5.35 11.20
N ALA A 200 -9.19 4.96 11.53
CA ALA A 200 -7.99 5.22 10.73
C ALA A 200 -7.45 3.88 10.22
N TYR A 201 -6.93 3.86 9.02
CA TYR A 201 -6.40 2.63 8.41
C TYR A 201 -5.09 2.90 7.69
N ASP A 202 -4.33 1.86 7.46
CA ASP A 202 -3.11 1.92 6.66
C ASP A 202 -3.47 2.15 5.19
N ARG A 203 -3.22 3.34 4.70
CA ARG A 203 -3.55 3.77 3.34
C ARG A 203 -2.58 3.27 2.29
N LYS A 204 -1.54 2.53 2.68
CA LYS A 204 -0.47 2.09 1.77
C LYS A 204 0.20 3.24 1.03
N GLN A 205 0.38 4.34 1.71
CA GLN A 205 0.95 5.55 1.15
C GLN A 205 2.44 5.36 0.86
N VAL A 206 2.90 5.89 -0.27
CA VAL A 206 4.28 5.78 -0.76
C VAL A 206 5.05 7.05 -0.44
N ASP A 207 6.29 6.90 -0.02
CA ASP A 207 7.24 7.99 0.11
C ASP A 207 8.08 8.11 -1.16
N VAL A 208 8.33 9.33 -1.57
CA VAL A 208 9.24 9.69 -2.67
C VAL A 208 10.37 10.53 -2.11
N PHE A 209 11.60 10.23 -2.53
CA PHE A 209 12.82 10.87 -2.07
C PHE A 209 13.53 11.59 -3.21
#